data_4fd33c48113a9bf97e67e0095d65944b
#
_entry.id   4fd33c48113a9bf97e67e0095d65944b
#
_cell.length_a   1.000
_cell.length_b   1.000
_cell.length_c   1.000
_cell.angle_alpha   90.00
_cell.angle_beta   90.00
_cell.angle_gamma   90.00
#
_symmetry.space_group_name_H-M   'P 1'
#
loop_
_entity.id
_entity.type
_entity.pdbx_description
1 polymer ?
#
loop_
_entity_poly.entity_id
_entity_poly.type
_entity_poly.pdbx_seq_one_letter_code
_entity_poly.pdbx_strand_id
1 'polypeptide(L)'
;TAKAGTVVYDNLNLKDVSGNMVIRDEAVTLNNLKMSVFGGNIGLTGTVSTKGKTPTFNMNLGLDKVNIAESFTQLDMLKSIAPIAGVINGKLNSTIKLSGDLQQDMTPNLKTISGDLLGQLLSTTVNEKNSALLTALSSNVKFIDMNKVNLNDVKAALSFKDGKVNVKPFDIKYQDITVNVGGTHGFDQSMNYNLKFDVPAKYLGTEVNNLLAKLTPADQNKIQNVPVNAVLGGNFKQPKITTDMKQATTNLATQLVKMQKDKYINQGTTALGNLLGGTKGNNSGTTTATDTTKPKTTPKEEIKTKATDALNGWLKKKKKE
;
A
#
# COMPACT_ATOMS: atom_id res chain seq x y z
N THR A 1 44.80 13.78 0.82
CA THR A 1 44.16 13.04 -0.28
C THR A 1 44.57 11.59 -0.18
N ALA A 2 43.64 10.67 -0.22
CA ALA A 2 43.85 9.24 -0.25
C ALA A 2 43.37 8.68 -1.61
N LYS A 3 44.15 7.69 -2.14
CA LYS A 3 43.76 6.94 -3.33
C LYS A 3 44.27 5.51 -3.15
N ALA A 4 43.37 4.53 -3.30
CA ALA A 4 43.71 3.11 -3.21
C ALA A 4 42.87 2.32 -4.22
N GLY A 5 43.47 1.37 -4.90
CA GLY A 5 42.79 0.48 -5.85
C GLY A 5 41.79 -0.44 -5.13
N THR A 6 42.19 -0.96 -3.98
CA THR A 6 41.32 -1.79 -3.12
C THR A 6 41.61 -1.53 -1.67
N VAL A 7 40.56 -1.40 -0.87
CA VAL A 7 40.60 -1.36 0.59
C VAL A 7 39.72 -2.48 1.11
N VAL A 8 40.26 -3.34 1.94
CA VAL A 8 39.53 -4.40 2.62
C VAL A 8 39.07 -3.85 3.98
N TYR A 9 37.77 -3.83 4.22
CA TYR A 9 37.17 -3.44 5.49
C TYR A 9 36.17 -4.52 5.91
N ASP A 10 36.51 -5.25 6.96
CA ASP A 10 35.78 -6.44 7.37
C ASP A 10 35.64 -7.43 6.19
N ASN A 11 34.42 -7.83 5.83
CA ASN A 11 34.13 -8.69 4.68
C ASN A 11 33.95 -7.92 3.35
N LEU A 12 34.16 -6.59 3.36
CA LEU A 12 33.94 -5.73 2.19
C LEU A 12 35.23 -5.49 1.40
N ASN A 13 35.15 -5.61 0.09
CA ASN A 13 36.17 -5.19 -0.84
C ASN A 13 35.75 -3.86 -1.50
N LEU A 14 36.24 -2.74 -0.99
CA LEU A 14 36.00 -1.41 -1.50
C LEU A 14 37.01 -1.13 -2.63
N LYS A 15 36.54 -0.93 -3.86
CA LYS A 15 37.38 -0.69 -5.04
C LYS A 15 37.41 0.78 -5.39
N ASP A 16 38.49 1.21 -6.03
CA ASP A 16 38.67 2.57 -6.56
C ASP A 16 38.44 3.65 -5.52
N VAL A 17 38.91 3.42 -4.30
CA VAL A 17 38.74 4.32 -3.18
C VAL A 17 39.53 5.60 -3.40
N SER A 18 38.85 6.73 -3.32
CA SER A 18 39.49 8.04 -3.46
C SER A 18 38.75 9.11 -2.62
N GLY A 19 39.47 10.10 -2.12
CA GLY A 19 38.90 11.19 -1.33
C GLY A 19 39.91 11.85 -0.42
N ASN A 20 39.43 12.67 0.50
CA ASN A 20 40.24 13.32 1.52
C ASN A 20 39.83 12.84 2.91
N MET A 21 40.83 12.53 3.73
CA MET A 21 40.68 12.21 5.13
C MET A 21 41.53 13.17 5.97
N VAL A 22 40.95 13.75 6.99
CA VAL A 22 41.66 14.60 7.96
C VAL A 22 41.48 13.97 9.32
N ILE A 23 42.59 13.66 9.97
CA ILE A 23 42.63 13.14 11.37
C ILE A 23 43.21 14.21 12.24
N ARG A 24 42.39 14.78 13.11
CA ARG A 24 42.76 15.85 14.03
C ARG A 24 41.75 15.96 15.16
N ASP A 25 42.22 16.37 16.34
CA ASP A 25 41.38 16.68 17.49
C ASP A 25 40.44 15.53 17.89
N GLU A 26 40.96 14.30 17.94
CA GLU A 26 40.21 13.07 18.25
C GLU A 26 39.02 12.82 17.29
N ALA A 27 39.16 13.26 16.06
CA ALA A 27 38.15 13.07 15.04
C ALA A 27 38.78 12.71 13.70
N VAL A 28 38.02 11.93 12.92
CA VAL A 28 38.28 11.64 11.51
C VAL A 28 37.19 12.29 10.67
N THR A 29 37.59 13.23 9.83
CA THR A 29 36.69 13.86 8.87
C THR A 29 36.92 13.25 7.48
N LEU A 30 35.90 12.73 6.86
CA LEU A 30 35.86 12.14 5.54
C LEU A 30 35.25 13.14 4.56
N ASN A 31 36.02 13.57 3.56
CA ASN A 31 35.55 14.54 2.56
C ASN A 31 35.55 13.91 1.18
N ASN A 32 34.38 13.84 0.56
CA ASN A 32 34.19 13.35 -0.81
C ASN A 32 34.82 11.96 -1.04
N LEU A 33 34.71 11.07 -0.07
CA LEU A 33 35.17 9.70 -0.23
C LEU A 33 34.28 9.02 -1.26
N LYS A 34 34.87 8.39 -2.26
CA LYS A 34 34.18 7.64 -3.34
C LYS A 34 34.75 6.24 -3.39
N MET A 35 33.89 5.27 -3.66
CA MET A 35 34.28 3.87 -3.78
C MET A 35 33.25 3.09 -4.62
N SER A 36 33.69 2.00 -5.24
CA SER A 36 32.82 1.04 -5.90
C SER A 36 32.66 -0.18 -4.99
N VAL A 37 31.42 -0.55 -4.71
CA VAL A 37 31.06 -1.71 -3.87
C VAL A 37 29.63 -2.14 -4.18
N PHE A 38 29.30 -3.41 -3.98
CA PHE A 38 27.96 -3.98 -4.26
C PHE A 38 27.50 -3.72 -5.71
N GLY A 39 28.42 -3.79 -6.68
CA GLY A 39 28.11 -3.57 -8.09
C GLY A 39 27.61 -2.17 -8.46
N GLY A 40 27.81 -1.18 -7.57
CA GLY A 40 27.48 0.23 -7.72
C GLY A 40 28.54 1.14 -7.12
N ASN A 41 28.21 2.43 -6.96
CA ASN A 41 29.11 3.42 -6.40
C ASN A 41 28.53 4.02 -5.12
N ILE A 42 29.41 4.33 -4.15
CA ILE A 42 29.07 5.02 -2.93
C ILE A 42 29.93 6.27 -2.80
N GLY A 43 29.27 7.41 -2.58
CA GLY A 43 29.89 8.64 -2.13
C GLY A 43 29.65 8.82 -0.64
N LEU A 44 30.65 9.24 0.13
CA LEU A 44 30.58 9.41 1.56
C LEU A 44 31.24 10.70 2.02
N THR A 45 30.54 11.46 2.84
CA THR A 45 31.11 12.57 3.64
C THR A 45 30.66 12.38 5.07
N GLY A 46 31.50 12.77 6.03
CA GLY A 46 31.09 12.66 7.42
C GLY A 46 32.23 12.81 8.40
N THR A 47 31.91 12.61 9.66
CA THR A 47 32.86 12.70 10.77
C THR A 47 32.61 11.57 11.75
N VAL A 48 33.69 10.97 12.23
CA VAL A 48 33.72 10.10 13.41
C VAL A 48 34.53 10.80 14.47
N SER A 49 33.99 10.94 15.69
CA SER A 49 34.66 11.61 16.81
C SER A 49 34.73 10.68 18.01
N THR A 50 35.91 10.63 18.61
CA THR A 50 36.17 9.94 19.89
C THR A 50 36.40 10.93 21.05
N LYS A 51 36.17 12.22 20.83
CA LYS A 51 36.41 13.30 21.81
C LYS A 51 35.53 13.20 23.05
N GLY A 52 34.32 12.61 22.94
CA GLY A 52 33.41 12.42 24.05
C GLY A 52 33.65 11.09 24.80
N LYS A 53 32.90 10.86 25.87
CA LYS A 53 32.91 9.56 26.58
C LYS A 53 32.43 8.42 25.68
N THR A 54 31.53 8.71 24.76
CA THR A 54 30.98 7.78 23.75
C THR A 54 31.39 8.28 22.37
N PRO A 55 32.03 7.46 21.56
CA PRO A 55 32.32 7.83 20.18
C PRO A 55 31.03 8.04 19.38
N THR A 56 31.06 9.02 18.49
CA THR A 56 29.89 9.40 17.67
C THR A 56 30.23 9.44 16.18
N PHE A 57 29.23 9.31 15.34
CA PHE A 57 29.37 9.52 13.91
C PHE A 57 28.27 10.39 13.34
N ASN A 58 28.60 11.07 12.24
CA ASN A 58 27.66 11.79 11.39
C ASN A 58 28.09 11.58 9.94
N MET A 59 27.23 10.96 9.14
CA MET A 59 27.54 10.51 7.78
C MET A 59 26.46 10.92 6.79
N ASN A 60 26.89 11.38 5.62
CA ASN A 60 26.05 11.55 4.45
C ASN A 60 26.55 10.61 3.37
N LEU A 61 25.66 9.71 2.92
CA LEU A 61 25.96 8.73 1.87
C LEU A 61 25.10 9.00 0.64
N GLY A 62 25.72 8.92 -0.52
CA GLY A 62 25.04 8.84 -1.81
C GLY A 62 25.31 7.46 -2.41
N LEU A 63 24.26 6.71 -2.73
CA LEU A 63 24.32 5.41 -3.38
C LEU A 63 23.87 5.56 -4.84
N ASP A 64 24.67 5.08 -5.77
CA ASP A 64 24.34 5.03 -7.19
C ASP A 64 24.36 3.58 -7.68
N LYS A 65 23.19 3.08 -8.05
CA LYS A 65 22.94 1.73 -8.61
C LYS A 65 23.51 0.59 -7.78
N VAL A 66 23.49 0.72 -6.46
CA VAL A 66 23.96 -0.31 -5.53
C VAL A 66 23.04 -1.53 -5.59
N ASN A 67 23.61 -2.73 -5.72
CA ASN A 67 22.85 -4.00 -5.73
C ASN A 67 22.29 -4.28 -4.33
N ILE A 68 20.96 -4.39 -4.24
CA ILE A 68 20.27 -4.58 -2.97
C ILE A 68 20.60 -5.95 -2.36
N ALA A 69 20.44 -7.03 -3.12
CA ALA A 69 20.65 -8.38 -2.61
C ALA A 69 22.09 -8.59 -2.12
N GLU A 70 23.09 -8.09 -2.86
CA GLU A 70 24.50 -8.17 -2.48
C GLU A 70 24.79 -7.40 -1.20
N SER A 71 24.26 -6.17 -1.08
CA SER A 71 24.45 -5.36 0.13
C SER A 71 23.82 -6.00 1.38
N PHE A 72 22.64 -6.64 1.24
CA PHE A 72 21.98 -7.37 2.34
C PHE A 72 22.67 -8.67 2.71
N THR A 73 23.38 -9.29 1.77
CA THR A 73 24.18 -10.49 2.07
C THR A 73 25.41 -10.15 2.89
N GLN A 74 26.05 -9.01 2.62
CA GLN A 74 27.32 -8.63 3.23
C GLN A 74 27.18 -7.72 4.47
N LEU A 75 26.06 -7.02 4.63
CA LEU A 75 25.82 -6.10 5.74
C LEU A 75 24.61 -6.54 6.58
N ASP A 76 24.88 -7.29 7.66
CA ASP A 76 23.83 -7.80 8.56
C ASP A 76 22.97 -6.70 9.19
N MET A 77 23.56 -5.51 9.43
CA MET A 77 22.83 -4.35 9.94
C MET A 77 21.64 -3.97 9.06
N LEU A 78 21.75 -4.12 7.73
CA LEU A 78 20.65 -3.79 6.81
C LEU A 78 19.42 -4.68 7.01
N LYS A 79 19.61 -5.93 7.46
CA LYS A 79 18.52 -6.86 7.79
C LYS A 79 17.64 -6.35 8.93
N SER A 80 18.20 -5.57 9.84
CA SER A 80 17.45 -4.93 10.94
C SER A 80 16.81 -3.61 10.51
N ILE A 81 17.48 -2.83 9.66
CA ILE A 81 17.01 -1.52 9.22
C ILE A 81 15.90 -1.61 8.17
N ALA A 82 15.99 -2.58 7.26
CA ALA A 82 15.01 -2.73 6.17
C ALA A 82 14.73 -4.21 5.86
N PRO A 83 14.10 -4.97 6.78
CA PRO A 83 13.98 -6.43 6.67
C PRO A 83 13.35 -6.91 5.36
N ILE A 84 12.39 -6.15 4.81
CA ILE A 84 11.72 -6.51 3.56
C ILE A 84 12.59 -6.31 2.31
N ALA A 85 13.61 -5.44 2.37
CA ALA A 85 14.44 -5.18 1.20
C ALA A 85 15.31 -6.39 0.82
N GLY A 86 15.61 -7.29 1.75
CA GLY A 86 16.37 -8.51 1.48
C GLY A 86 15.71 -9.50 0.51
N VAL A 87 14.41 -9.34 0.19
CA VAL A 87 13.69 -10.17 -0.79
C VAL A 87 13.49 -9.44 -2.13
N ILE A 88 14.04 -8.24 -2.26
CA ILE A 88 14.03 -7.45 -3.50
C ILE A 88 15.37 -7.65 -4.21
N ASN A 89 15.33 -8.20 -5.41
CA ASN A 89 16.47 -8.15 -6.32
C ASN A 89 16.35 -6.89 -7.15
N GLY A 90 17.45 -6.17 -7.31
CA GLY A 90 17.47 -4.92 -8.07
C GLY A 90 18.55 -3.98 -7.60
N LYS A 91 18.47 -2.74 -8.03
CA LYS A 91 19.43 -1.70 -7.68
C LYS A 91 18.74 -0.56 -6.94
N LEU A 92 19.51 0.12 -6.11
CA LEU A 92 19.09 1.24 -5.29
C LEU A 92 19.91 2.49 -5.60
N ASN A 93 19.22 3.58 -5.92
CA ASN A 93 19.76 4.93 -5.76
C ASN A 93 19.26 5.47 -4.42
N SER A 94 20.13 6.08 -3.63
CA SER A 94 19.72 6.62 -2.34
C SER A 94 20.59 7.78 -1.89
N THR A 95 19.99 8.69 -1.13
CA THR A 95 20.68 9.66 -0.30
C THR A 95 20.33 9.37 1.14
N ILE A 96 21.33 9.19 1.99
CA ILE A 96 21.18 8.80 3.38
C ILE A 96 21.94 9.78 4.25
N LYS A 97 21.29 10.28 5.31
CA LYS A 97 21.92 11.03 6.38
C LYS A 97 21.76 10.22 7.65
N LEU A 98 22.84 9.90 8.31
CA LEU A 98 22.83 9.11 9.54
C LEU A 98 23.75 9.73 10.57
N SER A 99 23.31 9.72 11.82
CA SER A 99 24.13 10.03 13.00
C SER A 99 23.79 9.09 14.14
N GLY A 100 24.71 8.93 15.06
CA GLY A 100 24.50 8.08 16.24
C GLY A 100 25.79 7.87 17.01
N ASP A 101 25.68 7.04 18.04
CA ASP A 101 26.81 6.61 18.85
C ASP A 101 27.46 5.36 18.25
N LEU A 102 28.73 5.20 18.52
CA LEU A 102 29.48 3.98 18.24
C LEU A 102 29.73 3.21 19.56
N GLN A 103 29.77 1.90 19.45
CA GLN A 103 30.19 1.03 20.54
C GLN A 103 31.71 1.06 20.70
N GLN A 104 32.24 0.35 21.70
CA GLN A 104 33.71 0.32 21.96
C GLN A 104 34.51 -0.30 20.80
N ASP A 105 33.90 -1.20 20.05
CA ASP A 105 34.44 -1.80 18.84
C ASP A 105 34.23 -0.96 17.56
N MET A 106 33.75 0.29 17.72
CA MET A 106 33.44 1.23 16.66
C MET A 106 32.26 0.80 15.75
N THR A 107 31.48 -0.21 16.13
CA THR A 107 30.23 -0.54 15.42
C THR A 107 29.10 0.43 15.82
N PRO A 108 28.17 0.78 14.90
CA PRO A 108 27.06 1.65 15.22
C PRO A 108 26.12 1.07 16.29
N ASN A 109 25.78 1.86 17.29
CA ASN A 109 24.72 1.52 18.23
C ASN A 109 23.35 1.81 17.58
N LEU A 110 22.67 0.76 17.11
CA LEU A 110 21.41 0.89 16.37
C LEU A 110 20.33 1.66 17.14
N LYS A 111 20.33 1.61 18.47
CA LYS A 111 19.35 2.30 19.31
C LYS A 111 19.48 3.83 19.28
N THR A 112 20.65 4.35 18.93
CA THR A 112 20.94 5.78 18.89
C THR A 112 20.92 6.35 17.47
N ILE A 113 20.76 5.49 16.46
CA ILE A 113 20.72 5.94 15.06
C ILE A 113 19.54 6.87 14.86
N SER A 114 19.86 8.04 14.30
CA SER A 114 18.88 9.00 13.79
C SER A 114 19.30 9.49 12.40
N GLY A 115 18.29 9.89 11.61
CA GLY A 115 18.54 10.40 10.26
C GLY A 115 17.41 10.12 9.28
N ASP A 116 17.72 10.32 8.01
CA ASP A 116 16.75 10.19 6.91
C ASP A 116 17.36 9.45 5.72
N LEU A 117 16.51 8.76 4.99
CA LEU A 117 16.84 8.08 3.74
C LEU A 117 15.79 8.45 2.68
N LEU A 118 16.27 8.85 1.49
CA LEU A 118 15.47 8.90 0.28
C LEU A 118 16.00 7.83 -0.66
N GLY A 119 15.15 6.87 -1.04
CA GLY A 119 15.53 5.76 -1.92
C GLY A 119 14.68 5.73 -3.18
N GLN A 120 15.29 5.26 -4.29
CA GLN A 120 14.63 4.93 -5.55
C GLN A 120 15.07 3.54 -5.98
N LEU A 121 14.10 2.66 -6.18
CA LEU A 121 14.32 1.30 -6.63
C LEU A 121 14.43 1.24 -8.16
N LEU A 122 15.36 0.42 -8.68
CA LEU A 122 15.62 0.28 -10.11
C LEU A 122 15.72 -1.22 -10.48
N SER A 123 15.11 -1.59 -11.63
CA SER A 123 15.19 -2.94 -12.22
C SER A 123 14.85 -4.04 -11.20
N THR A 124 13.72 -3.88 -10.50
CA THR A 124 13.37 -4.73 -9.36
C THR A 124 12.56 -5.96 -9.75
N THR A 125 12.83 -7.05 -9.04
CA THR A 125 11.97 -8.23 -8.93
C THR A 125 11.78 -8.59 -7.47
N VAL A 126 10.60 -9.09 -7.11
CA VAL A 126 10.26 -9.49 -5.74
C VAL A 126 10.23 -11.00 -5.64
N ASN A 127 10.85 -11.57 -4.62
CA ASN A 127 10.78 -13.00 -4.32
C ASN A 127 9.91 -13.23 -3.07
N GLU A 128 8.61 -13.47 -3.30
CA GLU A 128 7.63 -13.68 -2.23
C GLU A 128 8.00 -14.85 -1.30
N LYS A 129 8.49 -15.96 -1.86
CA LYS A 129 8.76 -17.20 -1.11
C LYS A 129 9.79 -17.02 0.00
N ASN A 130 10.64 -16.02 -0.10
CA ASN A 130 11.66 -15.73 0.89
C ASN A 130 11.18 -14.78 2.00
N SER A 131 9.89 -14.46 2.05
CA SER A 131 9.32 -13.54 3.04
C SER A 131 8.03 -14.07 3.65
N ALA A 132 8.06 -14.37 4.95
CA ALA A 132 6.85 -14.71 5.69
C ALA A 132 5.79 -13.61 5.61
N LEU A 133 6.21 -12.33 5.59
CA LEU A 133 5.30 -11.20 5.43
C LEU A 133 4.60 -11.19 4.08
N LEU A 134 5.33 -11.37 2.97
CA LEU A 134 4.73 -11.36 1.62
C LEU A 134 3.82 -12.56 1.42
N THR A 135 4.23 -13.75 1.88
CA THR A 135 3.39 -14.96 1.85
C THR A 135 2.10 -14.79 2.64
N ALA A 136 2.18 -14.20 3.84
CA ALA A 136 1.00 -13.90 4.64
C ALA A 136 0.11 -12.85 3.97
N LEU A 137 0.69 -11.83 3.34
CA LEU A 137 -0.06 -10.80 2.61
C LEU A 137 -0.80 -11.41 1.41
N SER A 138 -0.15 -12.21 0.57
CA SER A 138 -0.78 -12.94 -0.55
C SER A 138 -1.95 -13.81 -0.10
N SER A 139 -1.84 -14.45 1.06
CA SER A 139 -2.91 -15.30 1.60
C SER A 139 -4.14 -14.49 2.02
N ASN A 140 -3.96 -13.25 2.47
CA ASN A 140 -5.03 -12.37 2.95
C ASN A 140 -5.57 -11.41 1.88
N VAL A 141 -4.74 -11.05 0.88
CA VAL A 141 -5.06 -10.09 -0.20
C VAL A 141 -4.94 -10.80 -1.54
N LYS A 142 -5.94 -11.63 -1.87
CA LYS A 142 -5.91 -12.58 -3.01
C LYS A 142 -5.94 -11.93 -4.39
N PHE A 143 -6.20 -10.65 -4.50
CA PHE A 143 -6.24 -9.92 -5.76
C PHE A 143 -4.86 -9.39 -6.20
N ILE A 144 -3.80 -9.60 -5.43
CA ILE A 144 -2.42 -9.24 -5.78
C ILE A 144 -1.53 -10.50 -5.82
N ASP A 145 -0.83 -10.67 -6.92
CA ASP A 145 0.28 -11.62 -7.05
C ASP A 145 1.58 -10.87 -6.74
N MET A 146 2.18 -11.14 -5.60
CA MET A 146 3.38 -10.43 -5.12
C MET A 146 4.56 -10.57 -6.08
N ASN A 147 4.66 -11.68 -6.82
CA ASN A 147 5.74 -11.89 -7.79
C ASN A 147 5.59 -11.02 -9.06
N LYS A 148 4.41 -10.46 -9.28
CA LYS A 148 4.13 -9.55 -10.41
C LYS A 148 4.11 -8.07 -10.01
N VAL A 149 4.39 -7.78 -8.74
CA VAL A 149 4.48 -6.39 -8.27
C VAL A 149 5.72 -5.74 -8.89
N ASN A 150 5.50 -4.62 -9.57
CA ASN A 150 6.56 -3.83 -10.17
C ASN A 150 6.94 -2.69 -9.21
N LEU A 151 8.16 -2.75 -8.69
CA LEU A 151 8.71 -1.70 -7.82
C LEU A 151 9.69 -0.77 -8.55
N ASN A 152 9.80 -0.87 -9.87
CA ASN A 152 10.68 0.04 -10.63
C ASN A 152 10.24 1.48 -10.44
N ASP A 153 11.22 2.35 -10.24
CA ASP A 153 11.05 3.78 -10.00
C ASP A 153 10.23 4.14 -8.74
N VAL A 154 9.91 3.17 -7.89
CA VAL A 154 9.30 3.44 -6.60
C VAL A 154 10.28 4.24 -5.75
N LYS A 155 9.79 5.38 -5.25
CA LYS A 155 10.52 6.28 -4.36
C LYS A 155 9.92 6.18 -2.96
N ALA A 156 10.77 5.96 -1.97
CA ALA A 156 10.38 5.92 -0.58
C ALA A 156 11.25 6.83 0.27
N ALA A 157 10.63 7.47 1.25
CA ALA A 157 11.31 8.28 2.25
C ALA A 157 11.16 7.63 3.62
N LEU A 158 12.28 7.43 4.30
CA LEU A 158 12.34 6.84 5.63
C LEU A 158 13.01 7.82 6.59
N SER A 159 12.61 7.80 7.85
CA SER A 159 13.34 8.46 8.92
C SER A 159 13.66 7.45 10.04
N PHE A 160 14.80 7.67 10.68
CA PHE A 160 15.33 6.80 11.74
C PHE A 160 15.36 7.59 13.04
N LYS A 161 14.81 7.03 14.10
CA LYS A 161 14.87 7.62 15.43
C LYS A 161 14.61 6.57 16.50
N ASP A 162 15.43 6.58 17.55
CA ASP A 162 15.23 5.77 18.77
C ASP A 162 14.97 4.27 18.47
N GLY A 163 15.78 3.68 17.60
CA GLY A 163 15.68 2.27 17.21
C GLY A 163 14.46 1.94 16.34
N LYS A 164 13.81 2.95 15.76
CA LYS A 164 12.64 2.79 14.88
C LYS A 164 12.87 3.41 13.51
N VAL A 165 12.25 2.81 12.52
CA VAL A 165 12.17 3.31 11.15
C VAL A 165 10.73 3.73 10.91
N ASN A 166 10.53 4.96 10.47
CA ASN A 166 9.25 5.45 9.98
C ASN A 166 9.30 5.56 8.46
N VAL A 167 8.43 4.83 7.79
CA VAL A 167 8.28 4.84 6.33
C VAL A 167 7.14 5.78 5.99
N LYS A 168 7.47 6.92 5.35
CA LYS A 168 6.46 7.88 4.89
C LYS A 168 5.58 7.23 3.83
N PRO A 169 4.27 7.50 3.80
CA PRO A 169 3.38 6.92 2.82
C PRO A 169 3.85 7.17 1.39
N PHE A 170 3.83 6.12 0.57
CA PHE A 170 4.15 6.14 -0.86
C PHE A 170 3.24 5.17 -1.62
N ASP A 171 3.14 5.36 -2.92
CA ASP A 171 2.26 4.55 -3.76
C ASP A 171 3.05 3.52 -4.58
N ILE A 172 2.48 2.33 -4.67
CA ILE A 172 2.90 1.25 -5.57
C ILE A 172 1.77 1.02 -6.56
N LYS A 173 2.09 0.78 -7.82
CA LYS A 173 1.13 0.38 -8.84
C LYS A 173 1.20 -1.13 -9.08
N TYR A 174 0.04 -1.78 -9.06
CA TYR A 174 -0.13 -3.17 -9.46
C TYR A 174 -1.30 -3.25 -10.44
N GLN A 175 -1.00 -3.39 -11.74
CA GLN A 175 -2.01 -3.28 -12.80
C GLN A 175 -2.78 -1.95 -12.66
N ASP A 176 -4.11 -2.02 -12.50
CA ASP A 176 -5.00 -0.89 -12.27
C ASP A 176 -5.34 -0.66 -10.78
N ILE A 177 -4.62 -1.32 -9.86
CA ILE A 177 -4.73 -1.12 -8.41
C ILE A 177 -3.61 -0.18 -7.94
N THR A 178 -3.97 0.84 -7.17
CA THR A 178 -3.00 1.65 -6.43
C THR A 178 -2.93 1.15 -5.00
N VAL A 179 -1.72 0.96 -4.49
CA VAL A 179 -1.46 0.55 -3.11
C VAL A 179 -0.67 1.64 -2.42
N ASN A 180 -1.28 2.33 -1.46
CA ASN A 180 -0.58 3.27 -0.59
C ASN A 180 -0.01 2.52 0.61
N VAL A 181 1.30 2.60 0.81
CA VAL A 181 2.04 1.89 1.85
C VAL A 181 2.70 2.88 2.78
N GLY A 182 2.49 2.74 4.08
CA GLY A 182 3.17 3.54 5.10
C GLY A 182 3.09 2.88 6.46
N GLY A 183 4.00 3.26 7.36
CA GLY A 183 4.03 2.70 8.70
C GLY A 183 5.38 2.76 9.36
N THR A 184 5.55 1.98 10.42
CA THR A 184 6.76 1.96 11.22
C THR A 184 7.22 0.54 11.51
N HIS A 185 8.52 0.37 11.72
CA HIS A 185 9.05 -0.86 12.30
C HIS A 185 10.23 -0.55 13.23
N GLY A 186 10.47 -1.45 14.19
CA GLY A 186 11.63 -1.40 15.05
C GLY A 186 12.82 -2.16 14.47
N PHE A 187 14.03 -1.86 14.94
CA PHE A 187 15.22 -2.66 14.62
C PHE A 187 15.15 -4.07 15.23
N ASP A 188 14.23 -4.29 16.18
CA ASP A 188 13.81 -5.59 16.69
C ASP A 188 12.87 -6.36 15.75
N GLN A 189 12.60 -5.82 14.55
CA GLN A 189 11.71 -6.33 13.52
C GLN A 189 10.21 -6.30 13.88
N SER A 190 9.82 -5.68 14.99
CA SER A 190 8.40 -5.38 15.26
C SER A 190 7.87 -4.43 14.18
N MET A 191 6.60 -4.56 13.78
CA MET A 191 6.06 -3.73 12.70
C MET A 191 4.62 -3.29 12.95
N ASN A 192 4.30 -2.12 12.39
CA ASN A 192 2.96 -1.58 12.31
C ASN A 192 2.82 -0.81 10.98
N TYR A 193 2.27 -1.47 9.97
CA TYR A 193 2.06 -0.90 8.65
C TYR A 193 0.59 -0.86 8.28
N ASN A 194 0.23 0.16 7.52
CA ASN A 194 -1.07 0.29 6.90
C ASN A 194 -0.92 0.29 5.38
N LEU A 195 -1.64 -0.61 4.73
CA LEU A 195 -1.77 -0.67 3.29
C LEU A 195 -3.19 -0.28 2.93
N LYS A 196 -3.33 0.69 2.02
CA LYS A 196 -4.62 1.10 1.46
C LYS A 196 -4.62 0.76 -0.02
N PHE A 197 -5.52 -0.12 -0.43
CA PHE A 197 -5.68 -0.56 -1.80
C PHE A 197 -6.88 0.17 -2.40
N ASP A 198 -6.71 0.75 -3.57
CA ASP A 198 -7.79 1.29 -4.40
C ASP A 198 -8.14 0.25 -5.47
N VAL A 199 -9.14 -0.60 -5.18
CA VAL A 199 -9.40 -1.85 -5.89
C VAL A 199 -10.57 -1.70 -6.85
N PRO A 200 -10.38 -1.87 -8.17
CA PRO A 200 -11.50 -1.99 -9.10
C PRO A 200 -12.42 -3.16 -8.73
N ALA A 201 -13.72 -2.92 -8.80
CA ALA A 201 -14.74 -3.87 -8.36
C ALA A 201 -14.59 -5.30 -8.95
N LYS A 202 -14.06 -5.42 -10.18
CA LYS A 202 -13.82 -6.70 -10.87
C LYS A 202 -12.88 -7.66 -10.12
N TYR A 203 -12.04 -7.17 -9.20
CA TYR A 203 -11.10 -7.98 -8.42
C TYR A 203 -11.70 -8.48 -7.08
N LEU A 204 -12.92 -8.06 -6.73
CA LEU A 204 -13.54 -8.39 -5.44
C LEU A 204 -14.34 -9.71 -5.44
N GLY A 205 -14.08 -10.56 -6.42
CA GLY A 205 -14.55 -11.93 -6.45
C GLY A 205 -15.77 -12.19 -7.34
N THR A 206 -16.13 -13.47 -7.46
CA THR A 206 -17.13 -13.96 -8.43
C THR A 206 -18.53 -13.40 -8.16
N GLU A 207 -18.93 -13.26 -6.89
CA GLU A 207 -20.24 -12.72 -6.53
C GLU A 207 -20.42 -11.28 -7.02
N VAL A 208 -19.42 -10.43 -6.77
CA VAL A 208 -19.41 -9.03 -7.27
C VAL A 208 -19.45 -9.01 -8.80
N ASN A 209 -18.63 -9.83 -9.46
CA ASN A 209 -18.60 -9.90 -10.92
C ASN A 209 -19.94 -10.35 -11.53
N ASN A 210 -20.64 -11.31 -10.91
CA ASN A 210 -21.97 -11.74 -11.32
C ASN A 210 -23.02 -10.61 -11.15
N LEU A 211 -22.89 -9.77 -10.15
CA LEU A 211 -23.75 -8.61 -9.95
C LEU A 211 -23.43 -7.50 -10.95
N LEU A 212 -22.15 -7.23 -11.23
CA LEU A 212 -21.71 -6.26 -12.24
C LEU A 212 -22.22 -6.64 -13.63
N ALA A 213 -22.15 -7.92 -14.01
CA ALA A 213 -22.61 -8.41 -15.32
C ALA A 213 -24.10 -8.15 -15.57
N LYS A 214 -24.91 -7.95 -14.53
CA LYS A 214 -26.34 -7.61 -14.63
C LYS A 214 -26.61 -6.12 -14.83
N LEU A 215 -25.59 -5.28 -14.70
CA LEU A 215 -25.69 -3.83 -14.93
C LEU A 215 -25.44 -3.51 -16.40
N THR A 216 -25.99 -2.38 -16.86
CA THR A 216 -25.62 -1.83 -18.18
C THR A 216 -24.20 -1.29 -18.14
N PRO A 217 -23.49 -1.21 -19.29
CA PRO A 217 -22.16 -0.59 -19.34
C PRO A 217 -22.11 0.82 -18.73
N ALA A 218 -23.16 1.62 -18.94
CA ALA A 218 -23.27 2.96 -18.37
C ALA A 218 -23.36 2.95 -16.83
N ASP A 219 -24.01 1.94 -16.26
CA ASP A 219 -24.09 1.80 -14.80
C ASP A 219 -22.82 1.18 -14.21
N GLN A 220 -22.16 0.27 -14.94
CA GLN A 220 -20.85 -0.26 -14.54
C GLN A 220 -19.79 0.85 -14.43
N ASN A 221 -19.79 1.80 -15.37
CA ASN A 221 -18.87 2.93 -15.38
C ASN A 221 -19.07 3.91 -14.20
N LYS A 222 -20.21 3.84 -13.50
CA LYS A 222 -20.46 4.62 -12.28
C LYS A 222 -19.90 3.97 -11.01
N ILE A 223 -19.47 2.70 -11.11
CA ILE A 223 -18.91 2.00 -9.97
C ILE A 223 -17.48 2.47 -9.77
N GLN A 224 -17.25 3.17 -8.67
CA GLN A 224 -15.91 3.60 -8.27
C GLN A 224 -15.10 2.41 -7.75
N ASN A 225 -13.79 2.56 -7.72
CA ASN A 225 -12.92 1.63 -7.01
C ASN A 225 -13.32 1.55 -5.52
N VAL A 226 -13.08 0.41 -4.94
CA VAL A 226 -13.41 0.12 -3.54
C VAL A 226 -12.15 0.19 -2.71
N PRO A 227 -12.11 1.04 -1.69
CA PRO A 227 -10.99 1.05 -0.77
C PRO A 227 -11.00 -0.23 0.08
N VAL A 228 -9.87 -0.94 0.08
CA VAL A 228 -9.60 -2.07 0.96
C VAL A 228 -8.38 -1.74 1.80
N ASN A 229 -8.47 -1.95 3.10
CA ASN A 229 -7.37 -1.68 4.02
C ASN A 229 -6.82 -2.98 4.57
N ALA A 230 -5.48 -3.04 4.73
CA ALA A 230 -4.81 -4.07 5.47
C ALA A 230 -3.88 -3.45 6.52
N VAL A 231 -3.93 -3.98 7.73
CA VAL A 231 -3.03 -3.61 8.82
C VAL A 231 -2.07 -4.78 9.06
N LEU A 232 -0.78 -4.49 9.02
CA LEU A 232 0.29 -5.44 9.23
C LEU A 232 0.94 -5.17 10.58
N GLY A 233 0.81 -6.11 11.50
CA GLY A 233 1.40 -6.06 12.84
C GLY A 233 2.25 -7.30 13.12
N GLY A 234 2.66 -7.47 14.38
CA GLY A 234 3.56 -8.53 14.80
C GLY A 234 5.01 -8.21 14.43
N ASN A 235 5.72 -9.14 13.83
CA ASN A 235 7.06 -8.93 13.30
C ASN A 235 7.22 -9.55 11.90
N PHE A 236 8.32 -9.23 11.20
CA PHE A 236 8.54 -9.66 9.81
C PHE A 236 8.63 -11.20 9.65
N LYS A 237 9.00 -11.94 10.70
CA LYS A 237 9.06 -13.42 10.68
C LYS A 237 7.73 -14.06 11.06
N GLN A 238 6.92 -13.39 11.89
CA GLN A 238 5.60 -13.82 12.37
C GLN A 238 4.59 -12.69 12.19
N PRO A 239 4.22 -12.37 10.95
CA PRO A 239 3.31 -11.27 10.65
C PRO A 239 1.88 -11.60 11.08
N LYS A 240 1.18 -10.58 11.57
CA LYS A 240 -0.27 -10.60 11.81
C LYS A 240 -0.93 -9.63 10.84
N ILE A 241 -1.78 -10.15 9.95
CA ILE A 241 -2.45 -9.33 8.95
C ILE A 241 -3.95 -9.35 9.21
N THR A 242 -4.55 -8.17 9.29
CA THR A 242 -5.99 -7.96 9.32
C THR A 242 -6.40 -7.12 8.12
N THR A 243 -7.53 -7.46 7.52
CA THR A 243 -8.07 -6.74 6.36
C THR A 243 -9.57 -6.57 6.48
N ASP A 244 -10.09 -5.46 5.97
CA ASP A 244 -11.53 -5.18 5.85
C ASP A 244 -12.12 -5.65 4.52
N MET A 245 -11.40 -6.43 3.73
CA MET A 245 -11.78 -6.91 2.39
C MET A 245 -13.18 -7.55 2.37
N LYS A 246 -13.50 -8.38 3.37
CA LYS A 246 -14.82 -9.02 3.46
C LYS A 246 -15.94 -7.98 3.60
N GLN A 247 -15.74 -6.99 4.46
CA GLN A 247 -16.71 -5.90 4.67
C GLN A 247 -16.85 -5.04 3.41
N ALA A 248 -15.74 -4.68 2.77
CA ALA A 248 -15.72 -3.90 1.54
C ALA A 248 -16.48 -4.62 0.42
N THR A 249 -16.24 -5.92 0.23
CA THR A 249 -16.95 -6.76 -0.75
C THR A 249 -18.45 -6.83 -0.44
N THR A 250 -18.84 -7.04 0.82
CA THR A 250 -20.25 -7.10 1.24
C THR A 250 -20.97 -5.77 1.01
N ASN A 251 -20.32 -4.65 1.34
CA ASN A 251 -20.87 -3.32 1.12
C ASN A 251 -21.12 -3.06 -0.37
N LEU A 252 -20.14 -3.38 -1.22
CA LEU A 252 -20.29 -3.23 -2.67
C LEU A 252 -21.41 -4.14 -3.21
N ALA A 253 -21.45 -5.42 -2.84
CA ALA A 253 -22.50 -6.33 -3.26
C ALA A 253 -23.90 -5.81 -2.88
N THR A 254 -24.05 -5.28 -1.67
CA THR A 254 -25.31 -4.67 -1.20
C THR A 254 -25.68 -3.44 -2.04
N GLN A 255 -24.70 -2.58 -2.35
CA GLN A 255 -24.92 -1.42 -3.23
C GLN A 255 -25.35 -1.84 -4.63
N LEU A 256 -24.71 -2.83 -5.23
CA LEU A 256 -25.05 -3.34 -6.56
C LEU A 256 -26.46 -3.94 -6.61
N VAL A 257 -26.85 -4.71 -5.60
CA VAL A 257 -28.22 -5.25 -5.48
C VAL A 257 -29.24 -4.11 -5.37
N LYS A 258 -28.93 -3.07 -4.58
CA LYS A 258 -29.82 -1.88 -4.48
C LYS A 258 -29.97 -1.18 -5.83
N MET A 259 -28.87 -0.96 -6.54
CA MET A 259 -28.91 -0.33 -7.88
C MET A 259 -29.77 -1.13 -8.86
N GLN A 260 -29.67 -2.46 -8.87
CA GLN A 260 -30.53 -3.32 -9.69
C GLN A 260 -32.00 -3.19 -9.31
N LYS A 261 -32.30 -3.23 -8.00
CA LYS A 261 -33.68 -3.08 -7.50
C LYS A 261 -34.29 -1.74 -7.90
N ASP A 262 -33.56 -0.64 -7.69
CA ASP A 262 -34.05 0.71 -8.02
C ASP A 262 -34.33 0.84 -9.53
N LYS A 263 -33.51 0.20 -10.38
CA LYS A 263 -33.72 0.16 -11.82
C LYS A 263 -35.03 -0.56 -12.21
N TYR A 264 -35.31 -1.73 -11.63
CA TYR A 264 -36.52 -2.48 -11.89
C TYR A 264 -37.79 -1.69 -11.43
N ILE A 265 -37.71 -1.05 -10.27
CA ILE A 265 -38.81 -0.21 -9.77
C ILE A 265 -39.07 0.98 -10.71
N ASN A 266 -38.00 1.67 -11.15
CA ASN A 266 -38.10 2.82 -12.03
C ASN A 266 -38.64 2.42 -13.44
N GLN A 267 -38.21 1.29 -13.97
CA GLN A 267 -38.73 0.77 -15.24
C GLN A 267 -40.22 0.40 -15.13
N GLY A 268 -40.62 -0.26 -14.05
CA GLY A 268 -42.01 -0.58 -13.77
C GLY A 268 -42.90 0.65 -13.64
N THR A 269 -42.44 1.67 -12.92
CA THR A 269 -43.16 2.95 -12.75
C THR A 269 -43.23 3.75 -14.03
N THR A 270 -42.18 3.73 -14.88
CA THR A 270 -42.18 4.40 -16.18
C THR A 270 -43.12 3.70 -17.17
N ALA A 271 -43.10 2.36 -17.22
CA ALA A 271 -44.02 1.57 -18.07
C ALA A 271 -45.48 1.82 -17.67
N LEU A 272 -45.78 1.87 -16.37
CA LEU A 272 -47.13 2.16 -15.87
C LEU A 272 -47.54 3.61 -16.15
N GLY A 273 -46.62 4.57 -15.99
CA GLY A 273 -46.83 5.98 -16.33
C GLY A 273 -47.15 6.19 -17.79
N ASN A 274 -46.46 5.47 -18.69
CA ASN A 274 -46.74 5.51 -20.13
C ASN A 274 -48.07 4.83 -20.50
N LEU A 275 -48.45 3.76 -19.76
CA LEU A 275 -49.74 3.08 -19.96
C LEU A 275 -50.93 3.94 -19.48
N LEU A 276 -50.74 4.67 -18.38
CA LEU A 276 -51.77 5.53 -17.80
C LEU A 276 -51.79 6.94 -18.40
N GLY A 277 -50.67 7.40 -18.99
CA GLY A 277 -50.54 8.72 -19.65
C GLY A 277 -50.89 8.72 -21.15
N GLY A 278 -51.19 7.56 -21.73
CA GLY A 278 -51.44 7.38 -23.18
C GLY A 278 -52.84 7.72 -23.66
N THR A 279 -53.71 8.30 -22.83
CA THR A 279 -55.05 8.81 -23.28
C THR A 279 -55.15 10.33 -23.05
N LYS A 280 -54.54 11.12 -23.94
CA LYS A 280 -55.00 12.46 -24.24
C LYS A 280 -56.19 12.35 -25.23
N GLY A 281 -57.32 11.99 -24.71
CA GLY A 281 -58.61 12.20 -25.35
C GLY A 281 -59.26 13.43 -24.75
N ASN A 282 -59.41 14.46 -25.56
CA ASN A 282 -60.20 15.64 -25.28
C ASN A 282 -61.64 15.22 -24.92
N ASN A 283 -62.13 15.54 -23.71
CA ASN A 283 -63.53 15.94 -23.60
C ASN A 283 -63.77 16.71 -22.30
N SER A 284 -64.34 17.89 -22.47
CA SER A 284 -64.96 18.77 -21.52
C SER A 284 -66.23 18.15 -20.94
N GLY A 285 -66.46 18.24 -19.62
CA GLY A 285 -67.72 17.81 -19.03
C GLY A 285 -67.70 17.92 -17.51
N THR A 286 -68.36 18.97 -17.01
CA THR A 286 -68.74 19.32 -15.66
C THR A 286 -69.54 18.21 -14.94
N THR A 287 -69.32 17.92 -13.66
CA THR A 287 -70.22 18.03 -12.52
C THR A 287 -69.89 17.13 -11.33
N THR A 288 -69.98 17.77 -10.19
CA THR A 288 -70.50 17.42 -8.85
C THR A 288 -69.70 16.49 -7.91
N ALA A 289 -69.48 17.08 -6.77
CA ALA A 289 -68.93 16.53 -5.55
C ALA A 289 -69.80 15.43 -4.90
N THR A 290 -69.15 14.43 -4.31
CA THR A 290 -69.63 13.75 -3.11
C THR A 290 -68.45 13.27 -2.28
N ASP A 291 -68.48 13.69 -1.04
CA ASP A 291 -67.60 13.45 0.08
C ASP A 291 -67.65 11.96 0.49
N THR A 292 -66.49 11.29 0.64
CA THR A 292 -66.33 10.20 1.61
C THR A 292 -64.86 10.02 1.94
N THR A 293 -64.52 10.32 3.17
CA THR A 293 -63.27 10.12 3.88
C THR A 293 -62.75 8.68 3.88
N LYS A 294 -61.64 8.47 3.23
CA LYS A 294 -60.61 7.44 3.52
C LYS A 294 -59.31 7.82 2.82
N PRO A 295 -58.13 7.71 3.48
CA PRO A 295 -56.88 8.06 2.82
C PRO A 295 -56.60 7.03 1.71
N LYS A 296 -56.71 7.46 0.47
CA LYS A 296 -56.27 6.69 -0.70
C LYS A 296 -54.73 6.70 -0.75
N THR A 297 -54.13 5.58 -0.38
CA THR A 297 -52.74 5.27 -0.84
C THR A 297 -52.67 5.37 -2.36
N THR A 298 -51.74 6.17 -2.85
CA THR A 298 -51.54 6.33 -4.28
C THR A 298 -51.14 4.98 -4.91
N PRO A 299 -51.58 4.66 -6.13
CA PRO A 299 -51.22 3.42 -6.82
C PRO A 299 -49.69 3.16 -6.87
N LYS A 300 -48.92 4.22 -6.75
CA LYS A 300 -47.44 4.21 -6.66
C LYS A 300 -46.91 3.61 -5.37
N GLU A 301 -47.62 3.80 -4.24
CA GLU A 301 -47.23 3.24 -2.94
C GLU A 301 -47.63 1.77 -2.79
N GLU A 302 -48.78 1.36 -3.29
CA GLU A 302 -49.20 -0.04 -3.31
C GLU A 302 -48.31 -0.94 -4.19
N ILE A 303 -47.87 -0.44 -5.34
CA ILE A 303 -46.94 -1.17 -6.21
C ILE A 303 -45.56 -1.27 -5.55
N LYS A 304 -45.11 -0.19 -4.90
CA LYS A 304 -43.84 -0.17 -4.16
C LYS A 304 -43.86 -1.19 -3.01
N THR A 305 -44.96 -1.30 -2.30
CA THR A 305 -45.13 -2.24 -1.19
C THR A 305 -45.17 -3.69 -1.68
N LYS A 306 -45.96 -4.01 -2.72
CA LYS A 306 -46.07 -5.35 -3.31
C LYS A 306 -44.74 -5.83 -3.94
N ALA A 307 -44.01 -4.94 -4.59
CA ALA A 307 -42.69 -5.26 -5.15
C ALA A 307 -41.64 -5.50 -4.03
N THR A 308 -41.75 -4.76 -2.93
CA THR A 308 -40.87 -4.93 -1.76
C THR A 308 -41.14 -6.24 -1.03
N ASP A 309 -42.40 -6.63 -0.90
CA ASP A 309 -42.82 -7.87 -0.23
C ASP A 309 -42.44 -9.12 -1.06
N ALA A 310 -42.59 -9.05 -2.38
CA ALA A 310 -42.15 -10.12 -3.29
C ALA A 310 -40.63 -10.35 -3.24
N LEU A 311 -39.84 -9.26 -3.17
CA LEU A 311 -38.38 -9.36 -3.06
C LEU A 311 -37.93 -9.86 -1.68
N ASN A 312 -38.58 -9.41 -0.61
CA ASN A 312 -38.30 -9.90 0.74
C ASN A 312 -38.65 -11.37 0.91
N GLY A 313 -39.71 -11.84 0.24
CA GLY A 313 -40.06 -13.26 0.16
C GLY A 313 -39.02 -14.11 -0.55
N TRP A 314 -38.47 -13.59 -1.64
CA TRP A 314 -37.40 -14.26 -2.41
C TRP A 314 -36.07 -14.29 -1.63
N LEU A 315 -35.69 -13.20 -0.94
CA LEU A 315 -34.49 -13.13 -0.09
C LEU A 315 -34.58 -14.07 1.13
N LYS A 316 -35.79 -14.27 1.69
CA LYS A 316 -36.00 -15.21 2.79
C LYS A 316 -35.91 -16.68 2.36
N LYS A 317 -36.26 -16.99 1.11
CA LYS A 317 -36.10 -18.36 0.54
C LYS A 317 -34.64 -18.72 0.35
N LYS A 318 -33.77 -17.78 -0.08
CA LYS A 318 -32.34 -18.00 -0.29
C LYS A 318 -31.50 -18.10 0.98
N LYS A 319 -32.04 -17.76 2.14
CA LYS A 319 -31.36 -17.93 3.46
C LYS A 319 -31.62 -19.30 4.10
N LYS A 320 -32.44 -20.16 3.47
CA LYS A 320 -32.77 -21.52 3.98
C LYS A 320 -32.17 -22.65 3.15
N GLU A 321 -31.44 -22.31 2.08
CA GLU A 321 -30.53 -23.20 1.34
C GLU A 321 -29.06 -22.78 1.64
#